data_6dbe54642a38d3b22e8fafd6cf477650
#
_entry.id   6dbe54642a38d3b22e8fafd6cf477650
#
_cell.length_a   1.000
_cell.length_b   1.000
_cell.length_c   1.000
_cell.angle_alpha   90.00
_cell.angle_beta   90.00
_cell.angle_gamma   90.00
#
_symmetry.space_group_name_H-M   'P 1'
#
loop_
_entity.id
_entity.type
_entity.pdbx_description
1 polymer ?
#
loop_
_entity_poly.entity_id
_entity_poly.type
_entity_poly.pdbx_seq_one_letter_code
_entity_poly.pdbx_strand_id
1 'polypeptide(L)'
;MLIYESAEQLLAETEPRRYLHTVILTALRDKAERVEVRFMEGEGSLYYRVEGRDWELMPTPEEIYPVLKDTVREAARLVRPERPDLTVMFGTPEGHFEPLEIGWLTYQLGGYWVDIAVRIDPREPYGSIRFDIDQAEEFADAAGEALAGISLSE
;
A
#
# COMPACT_ATOMS: atom_id res chain seq x y z
N MET A 1 -7.76 12.38 -4.15
CA MET A 1 -6.76 12.25 -5.21
C MET A 1 -5.42 12.76 -4.72
N LEU A 2 -4.38 12.02 -5.00
CA LEU A 2 -3.03 12.35 -4.55
C LEU A 2 -2.21 12.81 -5.74
N ILE A 3 -1.64 14.01 -5.65
CA ILE A 3 -0.87 14.60 -6.74
C ILE A 3 0.56 14.76 -6.27
N TYR A 4 1.50 14.06 -6.93
CA TYR A 4 2.92 14.14 -6.61
C TYR A 4 3.71 14.42 -7.89
N GLU A 5 4.14 15.66 -8.03
CA GLU A 5 4.96 16.11 -9.16
C GLU A 5 6.42 16.32 -8.76
N SER A 6 6.67 16.44 -7.46
CA SER A 6 8.02 16.66 -6.94
C SER A 6 8.21 16.08 -5.55
N ALA A 7 9.46 15.91 -5.15
CA ALA A 7 9.82 15.45 -3.82
C ALA A 7 9.33 16.40 -2.71
N GLU A 8 9.22 17.70 -3.00
CA GLU A 8 8.73 18.66 -2.00
C GLU A 8 7.32 18.38 -1.54
N GLN A 9 6.44 17.97 -2.46
CA GLN A 9 5.05 17.64 -2.14
C GLN A 9 4.98 16.42 -1.23
N LEU A 10 5.82 15.43 -1.50
CA LEU A 10 5.88 14.22 -0.69
C LEU A 10 6.46 14.52 0.71
N LEU A 11 7.50 15.33 0.79
CA LEU A 11 8.12 15.70 2.07
C LEU A 11 7.21 16.57 2.94
N ALA A 12 6.23 17.24 2.35
CA ALA A 12 5.24 18.03 3.09
C ALA A 12 4.19 17.16 3.80
N GLU A 13 4.09 15.89 3.48
CA GLU A 13 3.14 14.98 4.13
C GLU A 13 3.59 14.63 5.55
N THR A 14 2.64 14.20 6.40
CA THR A 14 2.95 13.66 7.73
C THR A 14 3.76 12.37 7.58
N GLU A 15 4.50 11.99 8.62
CA GLU A 15 5.36 10.81 8.57
C GLU A 15 4.67 9.54 8.08
N PRO A 16 3.51 9.13 8.63
CA PRO A 16 2.86 7.90 8.15
C PRO A 16 2.43 7.99 6.68
N ARG A 17 1.89 9.14 6.27
CA ARG A 17 1.48 9.35 4.87
C ARG A 17 2.67 9.40 3.94
N ARG A 18 3.73 10.08 4.35
CA ARG A 18 4.97 10.13 3.57
C ARG A 18 5.55 8.73 3.38
N TYR A 19 5.56 7.91 4.42
CA TYR A 19 6.01 6.53 4.32
C TYR A 19 5.17 5.75 3.30
N LEU A 20 3.85 5.80 3.44
CA LEU A 20 2.92 5.10 2.55
C LEU A 20 3.17 5.49 1.08
N HIS A 21 3.16 6.78 0.80
CA HIS A 21 3.28 7.23 -0.58
C HIS A 21 4.69 7.01 -1.15
N THR A 22 5.73 7.11 -0.33
CA THR A 22 7.09 6.78 -0.75
C THR A 22 7.20 5.30 -1.12
N VAL A 23 6.60 4.41 -0.33
CA VAL A 23 6.58 2.97 -0.62
C VAL A 23 5.91 2.70 -1.96
N ILE A 24 4.73 3.27 -2.19
CA ILE A 24 3.97 3.04 -3.42
C ILE A 24 4.69 3.62 -4.64
N LEU A 25 5.22 4.85 -4.54
CA LEU A 25 5.95 5.46 -5.64
C LEU A 25 7.25 4.71 -5.96
N THR A 26 7.92 4.21 -4.93
CA THR A 26 9.12 3.38 -5.12
C THR A 26 8.78 2.07 -5.82
N ALA A 27 7.67 1.45 -5.46
CA ALA A 27 7.19 0.24 -6.11
C ALA A 27 6.88 0.49 -7.59
N LEU A 28 6.24 1.60 -7.91
CA LEU A 28 5.99 2.00 -9.31
C LEU A 28 7.29 2.19 -10.08
N ARG A 29 8.25 2.93 -9.49
CA ARG A 29 9.57 3.15 -10.10
C ARG A 29 10.28 1.84 -10.38
N ASP A 30 10.20 0.89 -9.46
CA ASP A 30 10.89 -0.38 -9.55
C ASP A 30 10.08 -1.44 -10.31
N LYS A 31 8.92 -1.04 -10.87
CA LYS A 31 8.05 -1.90 -11.68
C LYS A 31 7.52 -3.10 -10.90
N ALA A 32 7.25 -2.91 -9.62
CA ALA A 32 6.64 -3.94 -8.79
C ALA A 32 5.18 -4.14 -9.17
N GLU A 33 4.75 -5.38 -9.22
CA GLU A 33 3.35 -5.72 -9.50
C GLU A 33 2.50 -5.79 -8.23
N ARG A 34 3.16 -5.87 -7.07
CA ARG A 34 2.49 -5.93 -5.76
C ARG A 34 3.38 -5.38 -4.66
N VAL A 35 2.74 -4.71 -3.72
CA VAL A 35 3.35 -4.35 -2.45
C VAL A 35 2.48 -4.95 -1.35
N GLU A 36 3.10 -5.55 -0.34
CA GLU A 36 2.38 -6.11 0.78
C GLU A 36 3.09 -5.76 2.09
N VAL A 37 2.33 -5.26 3.05
CA VAL A 37 2.80 -5.08 4.42
C VAL A 37 2.11 -6.14 5.26
N ARG A 38 2.88 -7.04 5.85
CA ARG A 38 2.39 -8.10 6.73
C ARG A 38 2.64 -7.71 8.17
N PHE A 39 1.60 -7.80 8.98
CA PHE A 39 1.68 -7.44 10.40
C PHE A 39 1.84 -8.68 11.24
N MET A 40 2.81 -8.63 12.13
CA MET A 40 3.00 -9.62 13.17
C MET A 40 2.98 -8.90 14.52
N GLU A 41 2.86 -9.64 15.60
CA GLU A 41 2.82 -9.02 16.93
C GLU A 41 4.08 -8.17 17.14
N GLY A 42 3.88 -6.86 17.24
CA GLY A 42 4.95 -5.90 17.49
C GLY A 42 5.74 -5.41 16.29
N GLU A 43 5.49 -5.93 15.07
CA GLU A 43 6.24 -5.49 13.90
C GLU A 43 5.46 -5.62 12.59
N GLY A 44 5.95 -4.92 11.56
CA GLY A 44 5.44 -5.07 10.20
C GLY A 44 6.58 -5.31 9.23
N SER A 45 6.37 -6.18 8.25
CA SER A 45 7.35 -6.51 7.22
C SER A 45 6.84 -6.08 5.84
N LEU A 46 7.72 -5.48 5.06
CA LEU A 46 7.39 -4.96 3.73
C LEU A 46 7.93 -5.88 2.64
N TYR A 47 7.07 -6.26 1.72
CA TYR A 47 7.40 -7.12 0.59
C TYR A 47 7.04 -6.46 -0.73
N TYR A 48 7.90 -6.61 -1.73
CA TYR A 48 7.62 -6.25 -3.12
C TYR A 48 7.57 -7.52 -3.96
N ARG A 49 6.69 -7.56 -4.94
CA ARG A 49 6.68 -8.61 -5.94
C ARG A 49 7.11 -8.03 -7.28
N VAL A 50 8.24 -8.52 -7.79
CA VAL A 50 8.81 -8.10 -9.06
C VAL A 50 9.12 -9.36 -9.87
N GLU A 51 8.64 -9.40 -11.10
CA GLU A 51 8.86 -10.55 -12.01
C GLU A 51 8.46 -11.90 -11.38
N GLY A 52 7.34 -11.90 -10.67
CA GLY A 52 6.81 -13.12 -10.04
C GLY A 52 7.51 -13.56 -8.77
N ARG A 53 8.45 -12.78 -8.26
CA ARG A 53 9.18 -13.07 -7.01
C ARG A 53 8.86 -12.06 -5.93
N ASP A 54 8.67 -12.56 -4.72
CA ASP A 54 8.50 -11.73 -3.53
C ASP A 54 9.87 -11.43 -2.92
N TRP A 55 10.11 -10.15 -2.64
CA TRP A 55 11.33 -9.68 -2.00
C TRP A 55 10.97 -9.00 -0.70
N GLU A 56 11.52 -9.45 0.40
CA GLU A 56 11.41 -8.75 1.68
C GLU A 56 12.41 -7.60 1.66
N LEU A 57 11.91 -6.37 1.87
CA LEU A 57 12.74 -5.17 1.79
C LEU A 57 13.23 -4.74 3.16
N MET A 58 12.31 -4.34 4.03
CA MET A 58 12.66 -3.84 5.34
C MET A 58 11.44 -3.90 6.26
N PRO A 59 11.64 -3.95 7.57
CA PRO A 59 10.51 -3.83 8.50
C PRO A 59 9.92 -2.42 8.43
N THR A 60 8.61 -2.32 8.69
CA THR A 60 7.95 -1.03 8.83
C THR A 60 8.46 -0.34 10.10
N PRO A 61 8.78 0.97 10.06
CA PRO A 61 9.22 1.70 11.25
C PRO A 61 8.26 1.55 12.42
N GLU A 62 8.78 1.43 13.64
CA GLU A 62 8.00 1.20 14.85
C GLU A 62 6.92 2.23 15.09
N GLU A 63 7.17 3.49 14.73
CA GLU A 63 6.22 4.58 14.91
C GLU A 63 5.08 4.53 13.90
N ILE A 64 5.28 3.83 12.80
CA ILE A 64 4.36 3.84 11.66
C ILE A 64 3.46 2.61 11.64
N TYR A 65 3.99 1.42 11.94
CA TYR A 65 3.20 0.21 11.77
C TYR A 65 1.87 0.22 12.55
N PRO A 66 1.79 0.78 13.78
CA PRO A 66 0.52 0.79 14.52
C PRO A 66 -0.58 1.64 13.89
N VAL A 67 -0.19 2.64 13.10
CA VAL A 67 -1.13 3.58 12.47
C VAL A 67 -1.24 3.40 10.96
N LEU A 68 -0.49 2.47 10.38
CA LEU A 68 -0.41 2.35 8.92
C LEU A 68 -1.74 1.95 8.29
N LYS A 69 -2.48 1.01 8.89
CA LYS A 69 -3.81 0.64 8.38
C LYS A 69 -4.76 1.83 8.34
N ASP A 70 -4.79 2.64 9.40
CA ASP A 70 -5.61 3.85 9.44
C ASP A 70 -5.13 4.89 8.44
N THR A 71 -3.83 5.01 8.26
CA THR A 71 -3.25 5.91 7.26
C THR A 71 -3.73 5.53 5.85
N VAL A 72 -3.72 4.24 5.53
CA VAL A 72 -4.21 3.74 4.25
C VAL A 72 -5.71 4.00 4.10
N ARG A 73 -6.49 3.75 5.16
CA ARG A 73 -7.94 4.00 5.15
C ARG A 73 -8.27 5.46 4.85
N GLU A 74 -7.49 6.38 5.39
CA GLU A 74 -7.68 7.82 5.14
C GLU A 74 -7.31 8.22 3.71
N ALA A 75 -6.27 7.61 3.15
CA ALA A 75 -5.78 7.96 1.83
C ALA A 75 -6.57 7.28 0.71
N ALA A 76 -7.06 6.08 0.96
CA ALA A 76 -7.76 5.27 -0.03
C ALA A 76 -9.26 5.59 -0.09
N ARG A 77 -9.84 5.39 -1.26
CA ARG A 77 -11.28 5.38 -1.39
C ARG A 77 -11.74 3.94 -1.20
N LEU A 78 -12.27 3.62 -0.02
CA LEU A 78 -12.74 2.28 0.30
C LEU A 78 -14.12 2.03 -0.28
N VAL A 79 -14.32 0.81 -0.75
CA VAL A 79 -15.60 0.35 -1.27
C VAL A 79 -16.16 -0.64 -0.27
N ARG A 80 -17.41 -0.44 0.15
CA ARG A 80 -18.06 -1.36 1.06
C ARG A 80 -18.48 -2.59 0.27
N PRO A 81 -18.01 -3.80 0.62
CA PRO A 81 -18.48 -5.01 -0.06
C PRO A 81 -19.99 -5.17 0.16
N GLU A 82 -20.74 -5.41 -0.91
CA GLU A 82 -22.19 -5.54 -0.83
C GLU A 82 -22.61 -6.81 -0.07
N ARG A 83 -21.81 -7.86 -0.21
CA ARG A 83 -22.04 -9.13 0.48
C ARG A 83 -20.72 -9.75 0.90
N PRO A 84 -20.68 -10.38 2.09
CA PRO A 84 -19.53 -11.21 2.42
C PRO A 84 -19.42 -12.35 1.42
N ASP A 85 -18.20 -12.68 1.03
CA ASP A 85 -17.94 -13.84 0.18
C ASP A 85 -18.27 -15.11 0.99
N LEU A 86 -19.24 -15.88 0.54
CA LEU A 86 -19.65 -17.10 1.21
C LEU A 86 -18.52 -18.11 1.34
N THR A 87 -17.65 -18.17 0.33
CA THR A 87 -16.49 -19.05 0.36
C THR A 87 -15.57 -18.72 1.51
N VAL A 88 -15.34 -17.42 1.73
CA VAL A 88 -14.53 -16.96 2.84
C VAL A 88 -15.21 -17.24 4.18
N MET A 89 -16.53 -17.04 4.25
CA MET A 89 -17.28 -17.33 5.48
C MET A 89 -17.17 -18.78 5.89
N PHE A 90 -17.26 -19.70 4.95
CA PHE A 90 -17.13 -21.14 5.21
C PHE A 90 -15.68 -21.56 5.50
N GLY A 91 -14.72 -20.74 5.12
CA GLY A 91 -13.32 -20.98 5.40
C GLY A 91 -12.87 -20.64 6.81
N THR A 92 -13.75 -20.06 7.64
CA THR A 92 -13.43 -19.69 9.03
C THR A 92 -14.12 -20.63 10.01
N PRO A 93 -13.42 -21.63 10.54
CA PRO A 93 -14.05 -22.65 11.40
C PRO A 93 -14.70 -22.11 12.67
N GLU A 94 -14.30 -20.94 13.11
CA GLU A 94 -14.73 -20.34 14.36
C GLU A 94 -15.89 -19.37 14.22
N GLY A 95 -16.38 -19.19 13.00
CA GLY A 95 -17.51 -18.28 12.76
C GLY A 95 -17.18 -16.81 12.90
N HIS A 96 -15.92 -16.46 13.14
CA HIS A 96 -15.47 -15.09 13.21
C HIS A 96 -14.87 -14.68 11.88
N PHE A 97 -15.66 -13.98 11.10
CA PHE A 97 -15.23 -13.47 9.81
C PHE A 97 -15.24 -11.94 9.82
N GLU A 98 -14.06 -11.35 9.65
CA GLU A 98 -13.96 -9.93 9.43
C GLU A 98 -13.71 -9.71 7.93
N PRO A 99 -14.60 -9.00 7.23
CA PRO A 99 -14.45 -8.80 5.80
C PRO A 99 -13.22 -7.97 5.50
N LEU A 100 -12.54 -8.29 4.39
CA LEU A 100 -11.44 -7.47 3.91
C LEU A 100 -11.98 -6.11 3.50
N GLU A 101 -11.24 -5.07 3.84
CA GLU A 101 -11.53 -3.71 3.37
C GLU A 101 -10.86 -3.56 2.00
N ILE A 102 -11.63 -3.20 1.00
CA ILE A 102 -11.12 -3.04 -0.37
C ILE A 102 -11.37 -1.63 -0.87
N GLY A 103 -10.46 -1.15 -1.71
CA GLY A 103 -10.58 0.19 -2.27
C GLY A 103 -9.45 0.49 -3.24
N TRP A 104 -9.22 1.78 -3.45
CA TRP A 104 -8.29 2.27 -4.46
C TRP A 104 -7.52 3.46 -3.92
N LEU A 105 -6.21 3.49 -4.22
CA LEU A 105 -5.40 4.69 -4.12
C LEU A 105 -5.24 5.25 -5.52
N THR A 106 -5.56 6.52 -5.70
CA THR A 106 -5.46 7.18 -7.00
C THR A 106 -4.38 8.26 -6.95
N TYR A 107 -3.39 8.15 -7.82
CA TYR A 107 -2.31 9.11 -7.96
C TYR A 107 -2.42 9.81 -9.30
N GLN A 108 -2.04 11.09 -9.32
CA GLN A 108 -1.81 11.80 -10.57
C GLN A 108 -0.30 12.04 -10.69
N LEU A 109 0.31 11.43 -11.69
CA LEU A 109 1.74 11.48 -11.94
C LEU A 109 1.98 11.89 -13.39
N GLY A 110 2.69 13.00 -13.60
CA GLY A 110 3.04 13.43 -14.96
C GLY A 110 1.85 13.64 -15.89
N GLY A 111 0.71 14.04 -15.36
CA GLY A 111 -0.52 14.24 -16.15
C GLY A 111 -1.35 12.97 -16.36
N TYR A 112 -0.90 11.84 -15.82
CA TYR A 112 -1.61 10.56 -15.92
C TYR A 112 -2.21 10.17 -14.57
N TRP A 113 -3.29 9.38 -14.62
CA TRP A 113 -3.95 8.85 -13.43
C TRP A 113 -3.58 7.38 -13.24
N VAL A 114 -3.21 7.03 -12.02
CA VAL A 114 -2.86 5.66 -11.64
C VAL A 114 -3.78 5.24 -10.52
N ASP A 115 -4.56 4.19 -10.73
CA ASP A 115 -5.38 3.57 -9.69
C ASP A 115 -4.70 2.30 -9.21
N ILE A 116 -4.49 2.21 -7.90
CA ILE A 116 -3.85 1.07 -7.28
C ILE A 116 -4.86 0.39 -6.36
N ALA A 117 -5.13 -0.88 -6.61
CA ALA A 117 -6.06 -1.65 -5.79
C ALA A 117 -5.48 -1.89 -4.41
N VAL A 118 -6.31 -1.70 -3.39
CA VAL A 118 -5.91 -1.85 -1.99
C VAL A 118 -6.81 -2.89 -1.33
N ARG A 119 -6.20 -3.79 -0.56
CA ARG A 119 -6.91 -4.72 0.32
C ARG A 119 -6.30 -4.65 1.70
N ILE A 120 -7.15 -4.44 2.70
CA ILE A 120 -6.73 -4.41 4.09
C ILE A 120 -7.38 -5.56 4.82
N ASP A 121 -6.57 -6.42 5.43
CA ASP A 121 -7.02 -7.41 6.39
C ASP A 121 -7.00 -6.72 7.76
N PRO A 122 -8.18 -6.44 8.35
CA PRO A 122 -8.25 -5.59 9.54
C PRO A 122 -7.93 -6.30 10.86
N ARG A 123 -7.62 -7.59 10.84
CA ARG A 123 -7.36 -8.34 12.07
C ARG A 123 -6.19 -7.76 12.83
N GLU A 124 -6.35 -7.60 14.13
CA GLU A 124 -5.31 -7.11 15.01
C GLU A 124 -4.86 -8.22 15.97
N PRO A 125 -3.57 -8.31 16.29
CA PRO A 125 -2.42 -7.50 15.82
C PRO A 125 -1.84 -7.99 14.50
N TYR A 126 -2.52 -8.89 13.81
CA TYR A 126 -2.08 -9.51 12.57
C TYR A 126 -2.74 -8.84 11.35
N GLY A 127 -2.82 -9.55 10.28
CA GLY A 127 -3.40 -9.05 9.06
C GLY A 127 -2.36 -8.50 8.09
N SER A 128 -2.82 -7.78 7.09
CA SER A 128 -1.94 -7.25 6.05
C SER A 128 -2.59 -6.09 5.31
N ILE A 129 -1.76 -5.36 4.57
CA ILE A 129 -2.20 -4.40 3.57
C ILE A 129 -1.55 -4.81 2.27
N ARG A 130 -2.36 -5.01 1.23
CA ARG A 130 -1.89 -5.43 -0.07
C ARG A 130 -2.27 -4.40 -1.11
N PHE A 131 -1.29 -4.01 -1.93
CA PHE A 131 -1.47 -3.10 -3.05
C PHE A 131 -1.14 -3.85 -4.33
N ASP A 132 -2.08 -3.91 -5.26
CA ASP A 132 -1.88 -4.53 -6.57
C ASP A 132 -1.72 -3.45 -7.62
N ILE A 133 -0.62 -3.52 -8.39
CA ILE A 133 -0.24 -2.50 -9.35
C ILE A 133 -0.20 -3.11 -10.74
N ASP A 134 -1.20 -2.78 -11.58
CA ASP A 134 -1.32 -3.38 -12.90
C ASP A 134 -0.46 -2.70 -13.97
N GLN A 135 -0.14 -1.43 -13.81
CA GLN A 135 0.49 -0.62 -14.84
C GLN A 135 1.79 0.02 -14.39
N ALA A 136 2.58 -0.71 -13.59
CA ALA A 136 3.82 -0.16 -13.02
C ALA A 136 4.81 0.31 -14.10
N GLU A 137 4.93 -0.42 -15.20
CA GLU A 137 5.88 -0.06 -16.26
C GLU A 137 5.57 1.31 -16.90
N GLU A 138 4.28 1.61 -17.07
CA GLU A 138 3.86 2.87 -17.70
C GLU A 138 4.16 4.09 -16.85
N PHE A 139 4.21 3.92 -15.53
CA PHE A 139 4.35 5.02 -14.57
C PHE A 139 5.70 5.06 -13.86
N ALA A 140 6.60 4.15 -14.19
CA ALA A 140 7.90 4.04 -13.51
C ALA A 140 8.72 5.33 -13.58
N ASP A 141 8.79 5.95 -14.74
CA ASP A 141 9.57 7.19 -14.92
C ASP A 141 8.97 8.36 -14.14
N ALA A 142 7.64 8.52 -14.21
CA ALA A 142 6.94 9.58 -13.48
C ALA A 142 7.09 9.40 -11.96
N ALA A 143 7.00 8.17 -11.47
CA ALA A 143 7.22 7.87 -10.05
C ALA A 143 8.65 8.17 -9.63
N GLY A 144 9.64 7.83 -10.47
CA GLY A 144 11.03 8.14 -10.23
C GLY A 144 11.29 9.63 -10.12
N GLU A 145 10.66 10.44 -10.95
CA GLU A 145 10.74 11.89 -10.89
C GLU A 145 10.17 12.45 -9.59
N ALA A 146 9.02 11.94 -9.17
CA ALA A 146 8.39 12.35 -7.92
C ALA A 146 9.24 11.99 -6.70
N LEU A 147 10.07 10.95 -6.80
CA LEU A 147 10.92 10.47 -5.71
C LEU A 147 12.33 11.06 -5.74
N ALA A 148 12.68 11.92 -6.71
CA ALA A 148 14.04 12.42 -6.87
C ALA A 148 14.58 13.00 -5.56
N GLY A 149 15.67 12.42 -5.05
CA GLY A 149 16.28 12.83 -3.79
C GLY A 149 15.73 12.19 -2.53
N ILE A 150 14.76 11.30 -2.64
CA ILE A 150 14.15 10.61 -1.49
C ILE A 150 14.58 9.14 -1.48
N SER A 151 14.90 8.63 -0.29
CA SER A 151 15.26 7.22 -0.10
C SER A 151 14.38 6.59 0.98
N LEU A 152 13.96 5.34 0.77
CA LEU A 152 13.23 4.56 1.78
C LEU A 152 14.09 4.21 2.99
N SER A 153 15.40 4.20 2.83
CA SER A 153 16.33 3.80 3.89
C SER A 153 16.64 4.90 4.90
N GLU A 154 16.08 6.07 4.72
CA GLU A 154 16.28 7.20 5.63
C GLU A 154 15.16 7.37 6.64
#